data_ad1d5291bb2bb83efd5b81f160bd1521
#
_entry.id   ad1d5291bb2bb83efd5b81f160bd1521
#
_cell.length_a   1.000
_cell.length_b   1.000
_cell.length_c   1.000
_cell.angle_alpha   90.00
_cell.angle_beta   90.00
_cell.angle_gamma   90.00
#
_symmetry.space_group_name_H-M   'P 1'
#
loop_
_entity.id
_entity.type
_entity.pdbx_description
1 polymer ?
#
loop_
_entity_poly.entity_id
_entity_poly.type
_entity_poly.pdbx_seq_one_letter_code
_entity_poly.pdbx_strand_id
1 'polypeptide(L)'
;MKKIKYLLFGIFTIFMLAACGEKKEEAKTEAPVELKKVDFLLDWVPNTNHTGLFVAKEKGYFAEEGIDLDIKQPANESTSDLIINNKAPMGVYFQDYMASKLA
;
A
#
# COMPACT_ATOMS: atom_id res chain seq x y z
N MET A 1 -19.88 -9.77 54.27
CA MET A 1 -19.15 -10.44 53.17
C MET A 1 -19.84 -10.36 51.80
N LYS A 2 -21.17 -10.33 51.72
CA LYS A 2 -21.86 -10.20 50.42
C LYS A 2 -21.62 -8.86 49.72
N LYS A 3 -21.52 -7.75 50.43
CA LYS A 3 -21.31 -6.40 49.87
C LYS A 3 -19.91 -6.21 49.25
N ILE A 4 -18.89 -6.89 49.74
CA ILE A 4 -17.53 -6.85 49.22
C ILE A 4 -17.43 -7.56 47.84
N LYS A 5 -18.20 -8.63 47.61
CA LYS A 5 -18.25 -9.32 46.31
C LYS A 5 -18.79 -8.43 45.18
N TYR A 6 -19.80 -7.61 45.49
CA TYR A 6 -20.36 -6.68 44.50
C TYR A 6 -19.44 -5.50 44.21
N LEU A 7 -18.67 -5.06 45.21
CA LEU A 7 -17.68 -3.98 45.05
C LEU A 7 -16.53 -4.45 44.16
N LEU A 8 -16.03 -5.68 44.35
CA LEU A 8 -14.98 -6.25 43.51
C LEU A 8 -15.46 -6.53 42.10
N PHE A 9 -16.73 -6.93 41.92
CA PHE A 9 -17.31 -7.15 40.60
C PHE A 9 -17.52 -5.83 39.84
N GLY A 10 -17.93 -4.77 40.55
CA GLY A 10 -18.08 -3.43 39.97
C GLY A 10 -16.74 -2.81 39.51
N ILE A 11 -15.66 -3.03 40.25
CA ILE A 11 -14.33 -2.57 39.87
C ILE A 11 -13.78 -3.31 38.68
N PHE A 12 -14.07 -4.63 38.58
CA PHE A 12 -13.65 -5.45 37.43
C PHE A 12 -14.35 -5.06 36.11
N THR A 13 -15.66 -4.69 36.19
CA THR A 13 -16.41 -4.23 35.01
C THR A 13 -15.94 -2.86 34.51
N ILE A 14 -15.53 -1.96 35.40
CA ILE A 14 -15.00 -0.63 35.02
C ILE A 14 -13.63 -0.78 34.32
N PHE A 15 -12.83 -1.78 34.71
CA PHE A 15 -11.50 -2.00 34.11
C PHE A 15 -11.59 -2.57 32.70
N MET A 16 -12.67 -3.28 32.36
CA MET A 16 -12.87 -3.81 31.00
C MET A 16 -13.32 -2.75 29.97
N LEU A 17 -13.92 -1.65 30.41
CA LEU A 17 -14.32 -0.56 29.51
C LEU A 17 -13.16 0.38 29.15
N ALA A 18 -12.06 0.36 29.88
CA ALA A 18 -10.87 1.18 29.61
C ALA A 18 -9.94 0.55 28.54
N ALA A 19 -10.21 -0.67 28.08
CA ALA A 19 -9.38 -1.37 27.10
C ALA A 19 -9.71 -1.03 25.63
N CYS A 20 -10.76 -0.24 25.35
CA CYS A 20 -10.98 0.40 24.06
C CYS A 20 -10.36 1.81 24.06
N GLY A 21 -9.06 1.89 24.36
CA GLY A 21 -8.29 3.09 24.10
C GLY A 21 -8.14 3.25 22.61
N GLU A 22 -8.72 4.32 22.06
CA GLU A 22 -8.35 4.88 20.77
C GLU A 22 -6.82 4.84 20.65
N LYS A 23 -6.31 4.09 19.69
CA LYS A 23 -4.97 4.37 19.18
C LYS A 23 -5.04 5.79 18.60
N LYS A 24 -4.66 6.78 19.40
CA LYS A 24 -4.13 8.00 18.84
C LYS A 24 -2.99 7.56 17.95
N GLU A 25 -3.16 7.69 16.65
CA GLU A 25 -2.04 7.80 15.74
C GLU A 25 -1.22 8.98 16.24
N GLU A 26 -0.15 8.68 16.96
CA GLU A 26 0.90 9.66 17.18
C GLU A 26 1.36 10.04 15.78
N ALA A 27 1.10 11.28 15.40
CA ALA A 27 1.72 11.87 14.23
C ALA A 27 3.24 11.79 14.48
N LYS A 28 3.86 10.74 13.95
CA LYS A 28 5.31 10.66 13.83
C LYS A 28 5.71 11.85 12.98
N THR A 29 6.30 12.83 13.61
CA THR A 29 7.08 13.87 12.94
C THR A 29 8.32 13.16 12.41
N GLU A 30 8.16 12.43 11.32
CA GLU A 30 9.29 11.84 10.61
C GLU A 30 9.98 12.98 9.87
N ALA A 31 11.31 13.05 10.02
CA ALA A 31 12.16 13.85 9.17
C ALA A 31 11.79 13.58 7.69
N PRO A 32 11.94 14.56 6.77
CA PRO A 32 11.57 14.35 5.38
C PRO A 32 12.28 13.10 4.85
N VAL A 33 11.50 12.05 4.64
CA VAL A 33 12.00 10.81 4.03
C VAL A 33 12.27 11.14 2.57
N GLU A 34 13.54 11.04 2.17
CA GLU A 34 13.90 11.17 0.76
C GLU A 34 13.27 10.00 0.00
N LEU A 35 12.22 10.31 -0.78
CA LEU A 35 11.48 9.30 -1.54
C LEU A 35 12.32 8.84 -2.74
N LYS A 36 12.46 7.52 -2.89
CA LYS A 36 13.08 6.93 -4.06
C LYS A 36 12.09 6.94 -5.22
N LYS A 37 12.43 7.65 -6.29
CA LYS A 37 11.61 7.67 -7.51
C LYS A 37 11.66 6.31 -8.22
N VAL A 38 10.48 5.76 -8.53
CA VAL A 38 10.32 4.47 -9.22
C VAL A 38 9.32 4.63 -10.36
N ASP A 39 9.76 4.33 -11.57
CA ASP A 39 8.89 4.31 -12.74
C ASP A 39 8.14 2.96 -12.80
N PHE A 40 6.82 3.02 -12.98
CA PHE A 40 5.96 1.86 -13.10
C PHE A 40 5.17 1.94 -14.42
N LEU A 41 5.37 0.97 -15.30
CA LEU A 41 4.70 0.94 -16.60
C LEU A 41 3.37 0.20 -16.53
N LEU A 42 2.33 0.79 -17.12
CA LEU A 42 1.07 0.11 -17.39
C LEU A 42 1.22 -0.73 -18.67
N ASP A 43 0.38 -1.73 -18.81
CA ASP A 43 0.26 -2.56 -20.02
C ASP A 43 -0.58 -1.90 -21.10
N TRP A 44 -1.47 -1.01 -20.71
CA TRP A 44 -2.45 -0.33 -21.57
C TRP A 44 -2.77 1.07 -21.04
N VAL A 45 -3.73 1.75 -21.65
CA VAL A 45 -4.32 2.97 -21.10
C VAL A 45 -4.88 2.69 -19.69
N PRO A 46 -4.83 3.67 -18.78
CA PRO A 46 -5.42 3.52 -17.45
C PRO A 46 -6.87 3.05 -17.51
N ASN A 47 -7.17 1.98 -16.79
CA ASN A 47 -8.50 1.37 -16.74
C ASN A 47 -8.77 0.76 -15.37
N THR A 48 -9.91 0.09 -15.20
CA THR A 48 -10.35 -0.47 -13.92
C THR A 48 -9.41 -1.52 -13.34
N ASN A 49 -8.61 -2.22 -14.17
CA ASN A 49 -7.63 -3.21 -13.69
C ASN A 49 -6.48 -2.54 -12.92
N HIS A 50 -6.23 -1.26 -13.17
CA HIS A 50 -5.19 -0.48 -12.51
C HIS A 50 -5.68 0.27 -11.26
N THR A 51 -6.98 0.15 -10.89
CA THR A 51 -7.59 0.90 -9.79
C THR A 51 -6.81 0.79 -8.49
N GLY A 52 -6.38 -0.41 -8.11
CA GLY A 52 -5.62 -0.63 -6.88
C GLY A 52 -4.31 0.15 -6.83
N LEU A 53 -3.61 0.23 -7.96
CA LEU A 53 -2.36 0.96 -8.08
C LEU A 53 -2.55 2.47 -7.88
N PHE A 54 -3.57 3.06 -8.53
CA PHE A 54 -3.88 4.48 -8.39
C PHE A 54 -4.40 4.82 -7.00
N VAL A 55 -5.27 3.98 -6.42
CA VAL A 55 -5.77 4.17 -5.05
C VAL A 55 -4.62 4.12 -4.05
N ALA A 56 -3.70 3.19 -4.17
CA ALA A 56 -2.55 3.09 -3.28
C ALA A 56 -1.63 4.31 -3.38
N LYS A 57 -1.44 4.85 -4.59
CA LYS A 57 -0.69 6.08 -4.80
C LYS A 57 -1.39 7.29 -4.16
N GLU A 58 -2.68 7.49 -4.42
CA GLU A 58 -3.47 8.59 -3.89
C GLU A 58 -3.57 8.57 -2.36
N LYS A 59 -3.63 7.38 -1.77
CA LYS A 59 -3.65 7.22 -0.31
C LYS A 59 -2.27 7.35 0.35
N GLY A 60 -1.20 7.52 -0.44
CA GLY A 60 0.14 7.71 0.07
C GLY A 60 0.86 6.43 0.53
N TYR A 61 0.31 5.24 0.29
CA TYR A 61 0.90 3.98 0.74
C TYR A 61 2.31 3.74 0.19
N PHE A 62 2.58 4.20 -1.05
CA PHE A 62 3.93 4.13 -1.59
C PHE A 62 4.88 5.11 -0.90
N ALA A 63 4.40 6.31 -0.58
CA ALA A 63 5.21 7.30 0.12
C ALA A 63 5.54 6.87 1.55
N GLU A 64 4.64 6.18 2.24
CA GLU A 64 4.88 5.56 3.55
C GLU A 64 6.03 4.55 3.51
N GLU A 65 6.21 3.88 2.37
CA GLU A 65 7.31 2.93 2.12
C GLU A 65 8.56 3.59 1.51
N GLY A 66 8.61 4.93 1.48
CA GLY A 66 9.73 5.69 0.94
C GLY A 66 9.82 5.68 -0.59
N ILE A 67 8.70 5.47 -1.30
CA ILE A 67 8.64 5.38 -2.76
C ILE A 67 7.82 6.53 -3.33
N ASP A 68 8.41 7.28 -4.27
CA ASP A 68 7.70 8.17 -5.18
C ASP A 68 7.41 7.41 -6.48
N LEU A 69 6.19 6.85 -6.58
CA LEU A 69 5.80 6.03 -7.72
C LEU A 69 5.32 6.90 -8.89
N ASP A 70 6.01 6.80 -10.02
CA ASP A 70 5.63 7.45 -11.27
C ASP A 70 4.97 6.43 -12.22
N ILE A 71 3.64 6.51 -12.35
CA ILE A 71 2.84 5.58 -13.17
C ILE A 71 2.80 6.10 -14.60
N LYS A 72 3.36 5.34 -15.53
CA LYS A 72 3.51 5.72 -16.92
C LYS A 72 2.80 4.73 -17.85
N GLN A 73 2.22 5.26 -18.89
CA GLN A 73 1.73 4.45 -20.02
C GLN A 73 2.87 4.28 -21.03
N PRO A 74 3.16 3.06 -21.49
CA PRO A 74 4.12 2.87 -22.56
C PRO A 74 3.59 3.50 -23.87
N ALA A 75 4.46 4.17 -24.63
CA ALA A 75 4.04 4.88 -25.84
C ALA A 75 3.82 3.92 -27.02
N ASN A 76 4.91 3.35 -27.53
CA ASN A 76 4.90 2.52 -28.76
C ASN A 76 5.58 1.16 -28.56
N GLU A 77 6.22 0.92 -27.44
CA GLU A 77 6.89 -0.34 -27.10
C GLU A 77 6.06 -1.12 -26.08
N SER A 78 6.14 -2.44 -26.12
CA SER A 78 5.47 -3.23 -25.09
C SER A 78 6.16 -3.05 -23.73
N THR A 79 5.38 -3.09 -22.64
CA THR A 79 5.91 -3.00 -21.26
C THR A 79 6.97 -4.06 -21.01
N SER A 80 6.77 -5.29 -21.51
CA SER A 80 7.76 -6.37 -21.36
C SER A 80 9.08 -6.04 -22.03
N ASP A 81 9.05 -5.47 -23.24
CA ASP A 81 10.27 -5.15 -23.98
C ASP A 81 11.05 -4.02 -23.30
N LEU A 82 10.34 -3.04 -22.74
CA LEU A 82 10.96 -1.98 -21.97
C LEU A 82 11.64 -2.49 -20.70
N ILE A 83 11.03 -3.45 -19.99
CA ILE A 83 11.60 -4.06 -18.79
C ILE A 83 12.79 -4.96 -19.13
N ILE A 84 12.66 -5.83 -20.15
CA ILE A 84 13.75 -6.73 -20.58
C ILE A 84 14.98 -5.93 -21.02
N ASN A 85 14.77 -4.78 -21.67
CA ASN A 85 15.85 -3.90 -22.12
C ASN A 85 16.33 -2.90 -21.02
N ASN A 86 15.95 -3.11 -19.77
CA ASN A 86 16.31 -2.24 -18.63
C ASN A 86 15.93 -0.75 -18.81
N LYS A 87 14.89 -0.46 -19.60
CA LYS A 87 14.35 0.89 -19.79
C LYS A 87 13.37 1.29 -18.70
N ALA A 88 12.83 0.32 -17.96
CA ALA A 88 12.01 0.53 -16.77
C ALA A 88 12.22 -0.59 -15.77
N PRO A 89 12.11 -0.31 -14.45
CA PRO A 89 12.36 -1.30 -13.41
C PRO A 89 11.20 -2.29 -13.24
N MET A 90 9.97 -1.89 -13.53
CA MET A 90 8.77 -2.72 -13.32
C MET A 90 7.56 -2.23 -14.11
N GLY A 91 6.55 -3.08 -14.20
CA GLY A 91 5.27 -2.75 -14.83
C GLY A 91 4.27 -3.89 -14.79
N VAL A 92 3.07 -3.63 -15.27
CA VAL A 92 2.02 -4.64 -15.46
C VAL A 92 2.18 -5.31 -16.81
N TYR A 93 1.95 -6.62 -16.86
CA TYR A 93 1.91 -7.36 -18.12
C TYR A 93 0.90 -8.51 -18.05
N PHE A 94 0.35 -8.89 -19.20
CA PHE A 94 -0.62 -9.97 -19.27
C PHE A 94 0.03 -11.34 -19.14
N GLN A 95 -0.49 -12.15 -18.24
CA GLN A 95 0.01 -13.50 -17.98
C GLN A 95 0.02 -14.39 -19.25
N ASP A 96 -0.99 -14.25 -20.09
CA ASP A 96 -1.13 -15.04 -21.33
C ASP A 96 0.02 -14.80 -22.30
N TYR A 97 0.53 -13.58 -22.36
CA TYR A 97 1.66 -13.22 -23.22
C TYR A 97 3.00 -13.61 -22.65
N MET A 98 3.11 -13.77 -21.32
CA MET A 98 4.38 -14.18 -20.69
C MET A 98 4.78 -15.58 -21.14
N ALA A 99 3.85 -16.51 -21.22
CA ALA A 99 4.11 -17.88 -21.64
C ALA A 99 4.68 -17.94 -23.08
N SER A 100 4.17 -17.11 -23.99
CA SER A 100 4.65 -17.04 -25.38
C SER A 100 6.03 -16.38 -25.53
N LYS A 101 6.45 -15.56 -24.57
CA LYS A 101 7.77 -14.89 -24.56
C LYS A 101 8.88 -15.74 -23.92
N LEU A 102 8.49 -16.75 -23.13
CA LEU A 102 9.41 -17.65 -22.43
C LEU A 102 9.65 -18.97 -23.21
N ALA A 103 8.88 -19.22 -24.26
CA ALA A 103 9.02 -20.38 -25.15
C ALA A 103 9.98 -20.09 -26.31
#